data_5f38de7fa178d65ae27e6a4f20fd8057
#
_entry.id   5f38de7fa178d65ae27e6a4f20fd8057
#
_cell.length_a   1.000
_cell.length_b   1.000
_cell.length_c   1.000
_cell.angle_alpha   90.00
_cell.angle_beta   90.00
_cell.angle_gamma   90.00
#
_symmetry.space_group_name_H-M   'P 1'
#
loop_
_entity.id
_entity.type
_entity.pdbx_description
1 polymer ?
#
loop_
_entity_poly.entity_id
_entity_poly.type
_entity_poly.pdbx_seq_one_letter_code
_entity_poly.pdbx_strand_id
1 'polypeptide(L)'
;MAEIVWTEPALSDLDAIADYIALDNPEAAQQLVRRIFQHVEQLTDYPKSGSKPPELKGWRYRQIVELPCRVFYRQDGDRIYILYVMRAERLLDMAHLATRDTNVPE
;
A
#
# COMPACT_ATOMS: atom_id res chain seq x y z
N MET A 1 -15.92 -8.06 9.12
CA MET A 1 -14.60 -8.23 8.49
C MET A 1 -14.53 -7.38 7.23
N ALA A 2 -13.46 -6.67 7.07
CA ALA A 2 -13.27 -5.88 5.86
C ALA A 2 -12.70 -6.74 4.72
N GLU A 3 -13.13 -6.44 3.52
CA GLU A 3 -12.60 -7.08 2.30
C GLU A 3 -11.42 -6.25 1.78
N ILE A 4 -10.30 -6.90 1.55
CA ILE A 4 -9.11 -6.24 0.99
C ILE A 4 -9.18 -6.30 -0.53
N VAL A 5 -9.10 -5.13 -1.16
CA VAL A 5 -9.06 -5.02 -2.62
C VAL A 5 -7.72 -4.42 -3.03
N TRP A 6 -6.85 -5.24 -3.59
CA TRP A 6 -5.61 -4.78 -4.19
C TRP A 6 -5.92 -4.22 -5.57
N THR A 7 -5.68 -2.94 -5.77
CA THR A 7 -5.84 -2.35 -7.10
C THR A 7 -4.68 -2.83 -8.00
N GLU A 8 -4.94 -2.91 -9.30
CA GLU A 8 -3.90 -3.30 -10.25
C GLU A 8 -2.68 -2.37 -10.20
N PRO A 9 -2.85 -1.04 -10.13
CA PRO A 9 -1.69 -0.16 -10.02
C PRO A 9 -0.84 -0.41 -8.77
N ALA A 10 -1.47 -0.73 -7.64
CA ALA A 10 -0.73 -1.03 -6.40
C ALA A 10 0.05 -2.34 -6.54
N LEU A 11 -0.55 -3.37 -7.14
CA LEU A 11 0.16 -4.62 -7.41
C LEU A 11 1.33 -4.41 -8.38
N SER A 12 1.13 -3.59 -9.39
CA SER A 12 2.18 -3.25 -10.34
C SER A 12 3.34 -2.49 -9.67
N ASP A 13 3.02 -1.58 -8.74
CA ASP A 13 4.05 -0.90 -7.94
C ASP A 13 4.90 -1.90 -7.17
N LEU A 14 4.24 -2.82 -6.48
CA LEU A 14 4.92 -3.82 -5.66
C LEU A 14 5.80 -4.73 -6.51
N ASP A 15 5.29 -5.16 -7.67
CA ASP A 15 6.06 -5.98 -8.60
C ASP A 15 7.32 -5.26 -9.07
N ALA A 16 7.21 -3.98 -9.42
CA ALA A 16 8.35 -3.21 -9.88
C ALA A 16 9.42 -3.07 -8.80
N ILE A 17 9.00 -2.81 -7.56
CA ILE A 17 9.91 -2.70 -6.43
C ILE A 17 10.59 -4.05 -6.15
N ALA A 18 9.81 -5.13 -6.15
CA ALA A 18 10.33 -6.47 -5.90
C ALA A 18 11.32 -6.91 -6.99
N ASP A 19 11.00 -6.62 -8.26
CA ASP A 19 11.89 -6.94 -9.37
C ASP A 19 13.22 -6.22 -9.25
N TYR A 20 13.20 -4.97 -8.85
CA TYR A 20 14.42 -4.19 -8.64
C TYR A 20 15.28 -4.79 -7.52
N ILE A 21 14.67 -5.15 -6.40
CA ILE A 21 15.40 -5.77 -5.29
C ILE A 21 15.94 -7.14 -5.70
N ALA A 22 15.18 -7.90 -6.49
CA ALA A 22 15.55 -9.24 -6.92
C ALA A 22 16.80 -9.24 -7.80
N LEU A 23 17.15 -8.13 -8.44
CA LEU A 23 18.39 -8.04 -9.21
C LEU A 23 19.62 -8.35 -8.35
N ASP A 24 19.59 -7.92 -7.08
CA ASP A 24 20.68 -8.18 -6.14
C ASP A 24 20.39 -9.35 -5.20
N ASN A 25 19.13 -9.52 -4.81
CA ASN A 25 18.79 -10.50 -3.78
C ASN A 25 17.35 -10.99 -3.97
N PRO A 26 17.16 -12.09 -4.73
CA PRO A 26 15.81 -12.63 -4.98
C PRO A 26 15.09 -13.04 -3.72
N GLU A 27 15.80 -13.57 -2.72
CA GLU A 27 15.17 -13.99 -1.47
C GLU A 27 14.62 -12.80 -0.69
N ALA A 28 15.37 -11.70 -0.63
CA ALA A 28 14.92 -10.48 0.03
C ALA A 28 13.65 -9.94 -0.63
N ALA A 29 13.58 -9.99 -1.96
CA ALA A 29 12.39 -9.57 -2.70
C ALA A 29 11.18 -10.40 -2.32
N GLN A 30 11.32 -11.73 -2.29
CA GLN A 30 10.24 -12.63 -1.92
C GLN A 30 9.77 -12.40 -0.48
N GLN A 31 10.71 -12.22 0.44
CA GLN A 31 10.39 -11.96 1.84
C GLN A 31 9.65 -10.64 2.02
N LEU A 32 10.04 -9.60 1.30
CA LEU A 32 9.37 -8.30 1.35
C LEU A 32 7.93 -8.42 0.88
N VAL A 33 7.69 -9.06 -0.26
CA VAL A 33 6.35 -9.27 -0.79
C VAL A 33 5.48 -10.00 0.23
N ARG A 34 6.03 -11.06 0.82
CA ARG A 34 5.30 -11.85 1.83
C ARG A 34 4.95 -11.01 3.05
N ARG A 35 5.90 -10.22 3.57
CA ARG A 35 5.65 -9.37 4.73
C ARG A 35 4.59 -8.32 4.45
N ILE A 36 4.62 -7.74 3.25
CA ILE A 36 3.62 -6.74 2.87
C ILE A 36 2.23 -7.35 2.83
N PHE A 37 2.07 -8.50 2.18
CA PHE A 37 0.76 -9.16 2.13
C PHE A 37 0.28 -9.56 3.52
N GLN A 38 1.16 -10.08 4.38
CA GLN A 38 0.79 -10.44 5.76
C GLN A 38 0.35 -9.22 6.56
N HIS A 39 1.06 -8.10 6.42
CA HIS A 39 0.73 -6.88 7.14
C HIS A 39 -0.60 -6.29 6.65
N VAL A 40 -0.82 -6.28 5.33
CA VAL A 40 -2.08 -5.82 4.75
C VAL A 40 -3.24 -6.70 5.19
N GLU A 41 -3.04 -8.00 5.31
CA GLU A 41 -4.08 -8.94 5.74
C GLU A 41 -4.65 -8.58 7.10
N GLN A 42 -3.86 -7.99 7.99
CA GLN A 42 -4.32 -7.56 9.31
C GLN A 42 -5.41 -6.50 9.22
N LEU A 43 -5.50 -5.78 8.11
CA LEU A 43 -6.54 -4.76 7.92
C LEU A 43 -7.93 -5.37 7.82
N THR A 44 -8.04 -6.66 7.54
CA THR A 44 -9.34 -7.36 7.55
C THR A 44 -10.02 -7.22 8.90
N ASP A 45 -9.26 -7.38 9.97
CA ASP A 45 -9.78 -7.31 11.33
C ASP A 45 -9.57 -5.94 11.97
N TYR A 46 -8.56 -5.20 11.54
CA TYR A 46 -8.17 -3.90 12.10
C TYR A 46 -8.00 -2.85 11.02
N PRO A 47 -9.12 -2.42 10.37
CA PRO A 47 -9.03 -1.52 9.21
C PRO A 47 -8.36 -0.18 9.50
N LYS A 48 -8.42 0.27 10.74
CA LYS A 48 -7.87 1.57 11.14
C LYS A 48 -6.51 1.46 11.82
N SER A 49 -5.87 0.29 11.73
CA SER A 49 -4.58 0.07 12.39
C SER A 49 -3.42 0.79 11.68
N GLY A 50 -3.56 1.11 10.41
CA GLY A 50 -2.56 1.91 9.72
C GLY A 50 -2.52 3.34 10.24
N SER A 51 -1.33 3.96 10.20
CA SER A 51 -1.17 5.33 10.65
C SER A 51 -1.64 6.33 9.58
N LYS A 52 -1.93 7.56 10.02
CA LYS A 52 -2.25 8.63 9.07
C LYS A 52 -0.94 9.24 8.57
N PRO A 53 -0.72 9.28 7.24
CA PRO A 53 0.49 9.87 6.72
C PRO A 53 0.58 11.36 7.08
N PRO A 54 1.74 11.84 7.56
CA PRO A 54 1.86 13.27 7.90
C PRO A 54 1.58 14.20 6.72
N GLU A 55 1.94 13.78 5.52
CA GLU A 55 1.73 14.57 4.29
C GLU A 55 0.25 14.72 3.94
N LEU A 56 -0.60 13.83 4.47
CA LEU A 56 -2.03 13.76 4.12
C LEU A 56 -2.92 14.05 5.33
N LYS A 57 -2.48 14.95 6.18
CA LYS A 57 -3.20 15.32 7.38
C LYS A 57 -4.61 15.81 7.03
N GLY A 58 -5.62 15.21 7.68
CA GLY A 58 -7.00 15.54 7.40
C GLY A 58 -7.63 14.79 6.23
N TRP A 59 -6.87 14.00 5.51
CA TRP A 59 -7.38 13.17 4.42
C TRP A 59 -7.79 11.78 4.97
N ARG A 60 -8.56 11.05 4.17
CA ARG A 60 -9.09 9.72 4.55
C ARG A 60 -8.09 8.59 4.42
N TYR A 61 -6.90 8.86 3.92
CA TYR A 61 -5.90 7.84 3.66
C TYR A 61 -5.15 7.42 4.92
N ARG A 62 -4.78 6.15 4.94
CA ARG A 62 -3.88 5.60 5.96
C ARG A 62 -2.73 4.89 5.27
N GLN A 63 -1.68 4.62 6.03
CA GLN A 63 -0.54 3.89 5.51
C GLN A 63 -0.14 2.75 6.43
N ILE A 64 0.45 1.73 5.83
CA ILE A 64 1.22 0.71 6.53
C ILE A 64 2.68 0.93 6.12
N VAL A 65 3.58 0.93 7.10
CA VAL A 65 5.01 1.00 6.83
C VAL A 65 5.60 -0.39 7.02
N GLU A 66 6.11 -0.95 5.93
CA GLU A 66 6.85 -2.20 5.92
C GLU A 66 8.12 -1.95 5.16
N LEU A 67 9.18 -1.56 5.88
CA LEU A 67 10.41 -1.09 5.25
C LEU A 67 10.98 -2.12 4.29
N PRO A 68 11.42 -1.70 3.11
CA PRO A 68 11.64 -0.32 2.66
C PRO A 68 10.43 0.35 2.00
N CYS A 69 9.21 -0.13 2.24
CA CYS A 69 8.01 0.36 1.54
C CYS A 69 7.02 1.03 2.46
N ARG A 70 6.20 1.88 1.84
CA ARG A 70 4.97 2.42 2.43
C ARG A 70 3.82 1.98 1.53
N VAL A 71 2.72 1.55 2.15
CA VAL A 71 1.51 1.09 1.45
C VAL A 71 0.36 2.00 1.85
N PHE A 72 -0.24 2.66 0.88
CA PHE A 72 -1.35 3.59 1.12
C PHE A 72 -2.67 2.94 0.81
N TYR A 73 -3.63 3.13 1.71
CA TYR A 73 -4.97 2.56 1.54
C TYR A 73 -6.03 3.51 2.06
N ARG A 74 -7.28 3.25 1.67
CA ARG A 74 -8.44 3.87 2.30
C ARG A 74 -9.51 2.82 2.54
N GLN A 75 -10.35 3.09 3.52
CA GLN A 75 -11.51 2.27 3.83
C GLN A 75 -12.77 2.91 3.27
N ASP A 76 -13.63 2.10 2.69
CA ASP A 76 -14.93 2.50 2.21
C ASP A 76 -15.93 1.41 2.63
N GLY A 77 -16.68 1.67 3.71
CA GLY A 77 -17.56 0.65 4.31
C GLY A 77 -16.76 -0.56 4.77
N ASP A 78 -17.13 -1.73 4.26
CA ASP A 78 -16.43 -2.99 4.55
C ASP A 78 -15.32 -3.31 3.56
N ARG A 79 -14.93 -2.36 2.71
CA ARG A 79 -13.85 -2.57 1.74
C ARG A 79 -12.68 -1.70 2.07
N ILE A 80 -11.50 -2.27 1.85
CA ILE A 80 -10.23 -1.57 1.96
C ILE A 80 -9.55 -1.63 0.62
N TYR A 81 -9.31 -0.45 0.04
CA TYR A 81 -8.64 -0.34 -1.26
C TYR A 81 -7.18 -0.03 -1.06
N ILE A 82 -6.32 -0.94 -1.51
CA ILE A 82 -4.87 -0.71 -1.52
C ILE A 82 -4.55 0.05 -2.79
N LEU A 83 -4.11 1.30 -2.64
CA LEU A 83 -4.04 2.26 -3.74
C LEU A 83 -2.65 2.43 -4.33
N TYR A 84 -1.63 2.39 -3.47
CA TYR A 84 -0.29 2.79 -3.89
C TYR A 84 0.75 2.16 -2.98
N VAL A 85 1.81 1.62 -3.58
CA VAL A 85 2.98 1.13 -2.87
C VAL A 85 4.18 1.92 -3.35
N MET A 86 4.96 2.49 -2.43
CA MET A 86 6.15 3.25 -2.78
C MET A 86 7.29 2.96 -1.83
N ARG A 87 8.49 3.29 -2.25
CA ARG A 87 9.65 3.20 -1.36
C ARG A 87 9.61 4.35 -0.35
N ALA A 88 9.93 4.01 0.90
CA ALA A 88 9.78 4.96 2.00
C ALA A 88 10.70 6.18 1.92
N GLU A 89 11.84 6.06 1.21
CA GLU A 89 12.77 7.18 1.05
C GLU A 89 12.32 8.22 0.03
N ARG A 90 11.27 7.92 -0.75
CA ARG A 90 10.75 8.86 -1.74
C ARG A 90 9.73 9.79 -1.13
N LEU A 91 9.59 10.98 -1.71
CA LEU A 91 8.54 11.91 -1.33
C LEU A 91 7.20 11.45 -1.93
N LEU A 92 6.16 11.53 -1.12
CA LEU A 92 4.82 11.19 -1.59
C LEU A 92 4.28 12.28 -2.52
N ASP A 93 3.85 11.86 -3.69
CA ASP A 93 3.12 12.72 -4.63
C ASP A 93 1.63 12.58 -4.35
N MET A 94 1.05 13.59 -3.71
CA MET A 94 -0.37 13.57 -3.32
C MET A 94 -1.29 13.52 -4.53
N ALA A 95 -0.94 14.21 -5.61
CA ALA A 95 -1.74 14.20 -6.83
C ALA A 95 -1.77 12.80 -7.45
N HIS A 96 -0.66 12.09 -7.41
CA HIS A 96 -0.59 10.72 -7.90
C HIS A 96 -1.50 9.78 -7.11
N LEU A 97 -1.47 9.88 -5.79
CA LEU A 97 -2.34 9.08 -4.92
C LEU A 97 -3.81 9.39 -5.18
N ALA A 98 -4.16 10.67 -5.29
CA ALA A 98 -5.54 11.09 -5.56
C ALA A 98 -6.03 10.56 -6.91
N THR A 99 -5.19 10.57 -7.93
CA THR A 99 -5.51 10.02 -9.25
C THR A 99 -5.77 8.51 -9.15
N ARG A 100 -4.94 7.78 -8.40
CA ARG A 100 -5.14 6.35 -8.16
C ARG A 100 -6.49 6.08 -7.53
N ASP A 101 -6.85 6.89 -6.53
CA ASP A 101 -8.12 6.74 -5.82
C ASP A 101 -9.32 7.04 -6.73
N THR A 102 -9.22 8.04 -7.58
CA THR A 102 -10.28 8.39 -8.53
C THR A 102 -10.56 7.25 -9.51
N ASN A 103 -9.56 6.46 -9.83
CA ASN A 103 -9.67 5.37 -10.81
C ASN A 103 -10.04 4.02 -10.19
N VAL A 104 -10.35 3.99 -8.90
CA VAL A 104 -10.77 2.74 -8.24
C VAL A 104 -12.15 2.34 -8.77
N PRO A 105 -12.32 1.09 -9.26
CA PRO A 105 -13.63 0.58 -9.67
C PRO A 105 -14.58 0.50 -8.47
N GLU A 106 -15.81 0.88 -8.70
CA GLU A 106 -16.85 0.75 -7.69
C GLU A 106 -17.52 -0.63 -7.73
#